data_3cabea42924076bfb6d453bd7d7da7c6
#
_entry.id   3cabea42924076bfb6d453bd7d7da7c6
#
_cell.length_a   1.000
_cell.length_b   1.000
_cell.length_c   1.000
_cell.angle_alpha   90.00
_cell.angle_beta   90.00
_cell.angle_gamma   90.00
#
_symmetry.space_group_name_H-M   'P 1'
#
loop_
_entity.id
_entity.type
_entity.pdbx_description
1 polymer ?
#
loop_
_entity_poly.entity_id
_entity_poly.type
_entity_poly.pdbx_seq_one_letter_code
_entity_poly.pdbx_strand_id
1 'polypeptide(L)'
;YFPNNEKFTRLVEYKKFTRHKSKNTIIGMEIPSKNGRFYPVPILSEQKKANKYFKLFPEWCYSIGRAGTYRYEVDIDDCILQSLDIEKQIKSNNYQGPRVNGDQYQMND
;
A
#
# COMPACT_ATOMS: atom_id res chain seq x y z
N TYR A 1 -12.71 -2.91 -17.71
CA TYR A 1 -13.14 -3.92 -16.73
C TYR A 1 -14.08 -4.92 -17.39
N PHE A 2 -13.98 -6.18 -17.02
CA PHE A 2 -14.75 -7.29 -17.58
C PHE A 2 -15.45 -8.02 -16.42
N PRO A 3 -16.74 -7.78 -16.21
CA PRO A 3 -17.43 -8.27 -15.02
C PRO A 3 -18.07 -9.66 -15.17
N ASN A 4 -17.99 -10.27 -16.35
CA ASN A 4 -18.77 -11.47 -16.65
C ASN A 4 -17.93 -12.76 -16.63
N ASN A 5 -18.01 -13.55 -17.71
CA ASN A 5 -17.46 -14.91 -17.75
C ASN A 5 -15.99 -15.02 -18.17
N GLU A 6 -15.32 -13.90 -18.40
CA GLU A 6 -13.92 -13.87 -18.72
C GLU A 6 -13.05 -14.32 -17.56
N LYS A 7 -11.94 -14.98 -17.88
CA LYS A 7 -10.97 -15.42 -16.85
C LYS A 7 -10.14 -14.27 -16.26
N PHE A 8 -10.28 -13.07 -16.79
CA PHE A 8 -9.57 -11.86 -16.38
C PHE A 8 -10.56 -10.75 -16.05
N THR A 9 -10.17 -9.87 -15.16
CA THR A 9 -11.02 -8.76 -14.70
C THR A 9 -10.66 -7.43 -15.35
N ARG A 10 -9.41 -7.25 -15.79
CA ARG A 10 -8.95 -6.01 -16.40
C ARG A 10 -7.88 -6.24 -17.46
N LEU A 11 -7.98 -5.45 -18.55
CA LEU A 11 -6.91 -5.27 -19.52
C LEU A 11 -6.42 -3.82 -19.50
N VAL A 12 -5.12 -3.64 -19.55
CA VAL A 12 -4.47 -2.32 -19.51
C VAL A 12 -3.45 -2.21 -20.63
N GLU A 13 -3.57 -1.20 -21.48
CA GLU A 13 -2.55 -0.81 -22.45
C GLU A 13 -1.76 0.39 -21.88
N TYR A 14 -0.60 0.12 -21.30
CA TYR A 14 0.17 1.11 -20.55
C TYR A 14 0.57 2.34 -21.32
N LYS A 15 0.94 2.21 -22.60
CA LYS A 15 1.32 3.37 -23.43
C LYS A 15 0.21 4.40 -23.61
N LYS A 16 -1.05 4.02 -23.42
CA LYS A 16 -2.20 4.95 -23.49
C LYS A 16 -2.22 5.90 -22.30
N PHE A 17 -1.82 5.45 -21.11
CA PHE A 17 -1.70 6.31 -19.93
C PHE A 17 -0.54 7.29 -20.05
N THR A 18 0.61 6.79 -20.50
CA THR A 18 1.84 7.61 -20.61
C THR A 18 1.87 8.45 -21.88
N ARG A 19 0.92 8.26 -22.81
CA ARG A 19 0.91 8.85 -24.16
C ARG A 19 2.20 8.55 -24.94
N HIS A 20 2.90 7.48 -24.60
CA HIS A 20 4.13 7.09 -25.25
C HIS A 20 3.86 6.64 -26.71
N LYS A 21 4.61 7.21 -27.66
CA LYS A 21 4.51 6.87 -29.07
C LYS A 21 5.46 5.68 -29.38
N SER A 22 4.89 4.53 -29.67
CA SER A 22 5.63 3.32 -30.05
C SER A 22 4.80 2.48 -31.01
N LYS A 23 5.46 1.81 -31.95
CA LYS A 23 4.82 0.79 -32.80
C LYS A 23 4.43 -0.45 -31.99
N ASN A 24 5.20 -0.75 -30.96
CA ASN A 24 4.94 -1.88 -30.06
C ASN A 24 4.08 -1.44 -28.87
N THR A 25 3.41 -2.41 -28.25
CA THR A 25 2.64 -2.17 -27.02
C THR A 25 2.81 -3.32 -26.03
N ILE A 26 2.59 -3.00 -24.75
CA ILE A 26 2.48 -3.98 -23.69
C ILE A 26 1.06 -3.91 -23.16
N ILE A 27 0.41 -5.07 -23.11
CA ILE A 27 -0.92 -5.22 -22.53
C ILE A 27 -0.77 -6.02 -21.24
N GLY A 28 -1.18 -5.42 -20.11
CA GLY A 28 -1.33 -6.11 -18.84
C GLY A 28 -2.71 -6.77 -18.78
N MET A 29 -2.76 -8.05 -18.44
CA MET A 29 -3.98 -8.80 -18.18
C MET A 29 -4.01 -9.21 -16.71
N GLU A 30 -5.04 -8.78 -15.99
CA GLU A 30 -5.21 -9.11 -14.57
C GLU A 30 -6.15 -10.30 -14.42
N ILE A 31 -5.60 -11.39 -13.94
CA ILE A 31 -6.34 -12.63 -13.67
C ILE A 31 -6.48 -12.78 -12.16
N PRO A 32 -7.71 -12.77 -11.61
CA PRO A 32 -7.91 -12.96 -10.18
C PRO A 32 -7.45 -14.35 -9.75
N SER A 33 -6.80 -14.43 -8.60
CA SER A 33 -6.32 -15.69 -8.05
C SER A 33 -6.54 -15.72 -6.54
N LYS A 34 -6.86 -16.91 -6.05
CA LYS A 34 -6.87 -17.20 -4.60
C LYS A 34 -5.49 -17.62 -4.08
N ASN A 35 -4.56 -17.90 -4.99
CA ASN A 35 -3.21 -18.33 -4.68
C ASN A 35 -2.28 -17.13 -4.73
N GLY A 36 -1.75 -16.73 -3.58
CA GLY A 36 -0.83 -15.61 -3.46
C GLY A 36 -1.34 -14.51 -2.52
N ARG A 37 -0.43 -13.62 -2.15
CA ARG A 37 -0.72 -12.48 -1.27
C ARG A 37 -0.36 -11.21 -2.03
N PHE A 38 -1.35 -10.61 -2.67
CA PHE A 38 -1.16 -9.44 -3.53
C PHE A 38 -1.47 -8.12 -2.82
N TYR A 39 -2.33 -8.17 -1.78
CA TYR A 39 -2.79 -7.02 -1.03
C TYR A 39 -2.87 -7.31 0.46
N PRO A 40 -2.79 -6.28 1.32
CA PRO A 40 -3.18 -6.41 2.72
C PRO A 40 -4.62 -6.91 2.82
N VAL A 41 -4.83 -7.87 3.70
CA VAL A 41 -6.18 -8.40 3.95
C VAL A 41 -6.81 -7.59 5.07
N PRO A 42 -7.96 -6.88 4.83
CA PRO A 42 -8.58 -5.98 5.80
C PRO A 42 -9.35 -6.76 6.89
N ILE A 43 -8.65 -7.63 7.61
CA ILE A 43 -9.18 -8.42 8.72
C ILE A 43 -8.38 -8.07 9.98
N LEU A 44 -9.07 -7.87 11.09
CA LEU A 44 -8.48 -7.44 12.35
C LEU A 44 -7.32 -8.35 12.84
N SER A 45 -7.46 -9.67 12.68
CA SER A 45 -6.41 -10.62 13.04
C SER A 45 -5.12 -10.42 12.25
N GLU A 46 -5.21 -10.12 10.97
CA GLU A 46 -4.05 -9.85 10.11
C GLU A 46 -3.42 -8.49 10.43
N GLN A 47 -4.23 -7.49 10.75
CA GLN A 47 -3.74 -6.19 11.25
C GLN A 47 -2.99 -6.34 12.58
N LYS A 48 -3.56 -7.06 13.55
CA LYS A 48 -2.91 -7.35 14.82
C LYS A 48 -1.59 -8.11 14.64
N LYS A 49 -1.51 -9.00 13.65
CA LYS A 49 -0.29 -9.71 13.30
C LYS A 49 0.77 -8.77 12.70
N ALA A 50 0.38 -7.92 11.76
CA ALA A 50 1.26 -6.92 11.16
C ALA A 50 1.84 -5.98 12.24
N ASN A 51 1.02 -5.50 13.16
CA ASN A 51 1.44 -4.63 14.26
C ASN A 51 2.50 -5.27 15.17
N LYS A 52 2.49 -6.60 15.33
CA LYS A 52 3.57 -7.28 16.06
C LYS A 52 4.91 -7.20 15.34
N TYR A 53 4.92 -7.25 14.01
CA TYR A 53 6.14 -7.08 13.21
C TYR A 53 6.63 -5.64 13.25
N PHE A 54 5.74 -4.65 13.18
CA PHE A 54 6.12 -3.23 13.22
C PHE A 54 6.80 -2.86 14.55
N LYS A 55 6.41 -3.48 15.65
CA LYS A 55 7.09 -3.30 16.95
C LYS A 55 8.53 -3.80 17.00
N LEU A 56 8.94 -4.60 16.01
CA LEU A 56 10.31 -5.10 15.89
C LEU A 56 11.20 -4.18 15.04
N PHE A 57 10.64 -3.15 14.42
CA PHE A 57 11.43 -2.22 13.63
C PHE A 57 12.35 -1.40 14.52
N PRO A 58 13.59 -1.16 14.08
CA PRO A 58 14.48 -0.24 14.77
C PRO A 58 13.92 1.19 14.70
N GLU A 59 14.29 2.01 15.66
CA GLU A 59 13.77 3.38 15.82
C GLU A 59 13.94 4.28 14.58
N TRP A 60 14.98 4.05 13.79
CA TRP A 60 15.24 4.78 12.56
C TRP A 60 14.46 4.28 11.34
N CYS A 61 13.63 3.23 11.49
CA CYS A 61 12.89 2.62 10.38
C CYS A 61 11.45 3.11 10.37
N TYR A 62 11.05 3.72 9.25
CA TYR A 62 9.69 4.15 8.99
C TYR A 62 9.06 3.25 7.95
N SER A 63 7.82 2.83 8.17
CA SER A 63 7.07 2.03 7.22
C SER A 63 5.80 2.77 6.80
N ILE A 64 5.69 3.08 5.51
CA ILE A 64 4.60 3.86 4.95
C ILE A 64 3.98 3.20 3.73
N GLY A 65 2.86 3.76 3.30
CA GLY A 65 2.10 3.27 2.16
C GLY A 65 1.28 2.04 2.47
N ARG A 66 0.50 1.60 1.49
CA ARG A 66 -0.43 0.48 1.62
C ARG A 66 0.23 -0.81 2.14
N ALA A 67 1.33 -1.21 1.53
CA ALA A 67 2.06 -2.41 1.95
C ALA A 67 2.80 -2.18 3.27
N GLY A 68 3.42 -1.02 3.44
CA GLY A 68 4.21 -0.68 4.63
C GLY A 68 3.39 -0.55 5.90
N THR A 69 2.17 -0.07 5.82
CA THR A 69 1.24 0.00 6.96
C THR A 69 0.35 -1.23 7.08
N TYR A 70 0.41 -2.12 6.09
CA TYR A 70 -0.48 -3.27 5.94
C TYR A 70 -1.97 -2.89 5.98
N ARG A 71 -2.33 -1.76 5.34
CA ARG A 71 -3.70 -1.24 5.28
C ARG A 71 -4.17 -1.13 3.85
N TYR A 72 -5.27 -1.78 3.53
CA TYR A 72 -5.84 -1.81 2.18
C TYR A 72 -6.34 -0.44 1.72
N GLU A 73 -6.86 0.35 2.64
CA GLU A 73 -7.46 1.67 2.40
C GLU A 73 -6.46 2.77 2.04
N VAL A 74 -5.17 2.56 2.28
CA VAL A 74 -4.13 3.58 2.00
C VAL A 74 -3.96 3.79 0.50
N ASP A 75 -4.27 5.00 0.01
CA ASP A 75 -4.12 5.41 -1.37
C ASP A 75 -2.88 6.30 -1.61
N ILE A 76 -2.71 6.82 -2.80
CA ILE A 76 -1.51 7.58 -3.19
C ILE A 76 -1.40 8.89 -2.42
N ASP A 77 -2.50 9.60 -2.23
CA ASP A 77 -2.59 10.83 -1.45
C ASP A 77 -2.23 10.59 0.02
N ASP A 78 -2.69 9.49 0.62
CA ASP A 78 -2.27 9.07 1.96
C ASP A 78 -0.77 8.83 2.05
N CYS A 79 -0.18 8.19 1.04
CA CYS A 79 1.26 7.98 0.98
C CYS A 79 2.05 9.30 0.95
N ILE A 80 1.54 10.30 0.23
CA ILE A 80 2.13 11.64 0.19
C ILE A 80 2.04 12.30 1.58
N LEU A 81 0.88 12.27 2.21
CA LEU A 81 0.69 12.83 3.55
C LEU A 81 1.58 12.14 4.60
N GLN A 82 1.67 10.82 4.56
CA GLN A 82 2.56 10.04 5.41
C GLN A 82 4.03 10.44 5.22
N SER A 83 4.46 10.65 3.98
CA SER A 83 5.83 11.09 3.67
C SER A 83 6.13 12.47 4.23
N LEU A 84 5.21 13.42 4.08
CA LEU A 84 5.35 14.79 4.60
C LEU A 84 5.36 14.81 6.14
N ASP A 85 4.59 13.94 6.78
CA ASP A 85 4.57 13.83 8.22
C ASP A 85 5.90 13.28 8.76
N ILE A 86 6.45 12.24 8.15
CA ILE A 86 7.76 11.70 8.50
C ILE A 86 8.87 12.74 8.31
N GLU A 87 8.82 13.50 7.21
CA GLU A 87 9.77 14.58 6.98
C GLU A 87 9.77 15.59 8.15
N LYS A 88 8.59 16.00 8.61
CA LYS A 88 8.46 16.90 9.77
C LYS A 88 9.02 16.28 11.03
N GLN A 89 8.76 15.00 11.28
CA GLN A 89 9.26 14.29 12.46
C GLN A 89 10.79 14.21 12.44
N ILE A 90 11.39 13.91 11.30
CA ILE A 90 12.86 13.87 11.15
C ILE A 90 13.47 15.26 11.38
N LYS A 91 12.91 16.31 10.77
CA LYS A 91 13.41 17.69 10.90
C LYS A 91 13.30 18.25 12.32
N SER A 92 12.28 17.85 13.06
CA SER A 92 12.08 18.32 14.43
C SER A 92 12.91 17.60 15.47
N ASN A 93 13.70 16.60 15.11
CA ASN A 93 14.36 15.67 16.03
C ASN A 93 13.40 15.05 17.06
N ASN A 94 12.10 15.10 16.79
CA ASN A 94 11.06 14.62 17.68
C ASN A 94 10.71 13.18 17.33
N TYR A 95 11.72 12.33 17.38
CA TYR A 95 11.59 10.92 17.05
C TYR A 95 10.82 10.22 18.20
N GLN A 96 9.70 9.60 17.88
CA GLN A 96 8.85 8.91 18.86
C GLN A 96 8.80 7.38 18.67
N GLY A 97 9.86 6.80 18.12
CA GLY A 97 9.97 5.35 17.94
C GLY A 97 9.41 4.82 16.61
N PRO A 98 9.49 3.49 16.38
CA PRO A 98 9.04 2.89 15.13
C PRO A 98 7.55 3.15 14.92
N ARG A 99 7.23 3.91 13.89
CA ARG A 99 5.86 4.29 13.58
C ARG A 99 5.44 3.72 12.25
N VAL A 100 4.37 3.00 12.31
CA VAL A 100 3.52 2.80 11.14
C VAL A 100 2.62 4.02 11.08
N ASN A 101 2.88 4.92 10.12
CA ASN A 101 2.07 6.10 9.95
C ASN A 101 0.65 5.67 9.55
N GLY A 102 -0.31 5.92 10.38
CA GLY A 102 -1.70 5.50 10.23
C GLY A 102 -2.39 5.10 11.53
N ASP A 103 -1.73 5.28 12.69
CA ASP A 103 -2.31 5.01 14.00
C ASP A 103 -3.43 5.99 14.42
N GLN A 104 -3.89 6.86 13.50
CA GLN A 104 -5.08 7.68 13.73
C GLN A 104 -6.37 6.84 13.85
N TYR A 105 -6.32 5.60 13.43
CA TYR A 105 -7.38 4.63 13.68
C TYR A 105 -6.95 3.68 14.80
N GLN A 106 -6.90 4.20 16.03
CA GLN A 106 -6.92 3.33 17.21
C GLN A 106 -8.25 2.57 17.14
N MET A 107 -8.17 1.31 16.78
CA MET A 107 -9.26 0.40 17.06
C MET A 107 -9.27 0.29 18.60
N ASN A 108 -10.21 0.98 19.20
CA ASN A 108 -10.55 0.75 20.60
C ASN A 108 -10.84 -0.74 20.75
N ASP A 109 -10.12 -1.37 21.66
CA ASP A 109 -10.30 -2.78 22.06
C ASP A 109 -11.71 -3.05 22.57
#